data_79d3d2a42e736b7135c88fd889f79770
#
_entry.id   79d3d2a42e736b7135c88fd889f79770
#
_cell.length_a   1.000
_cell.length_b   1.000
_cell.length_c   1.000
_cell.angle_alpha   90.00
_cell.angle_beta   90.00
_cell.angle_gamma   90.00
#
_symmetry.space_group_name_H-M   'P 1'
#
loop_
_entity.id
_entity.type
_entity.pdbx_description
1 polymer ?
#
loop_
_entity_poly.entity_id
_entity_poly.type
_entity_poly.pdbx_seq_one_letter_code
_entity_poly.pdbx_strand_id
1 'polypeptide(L)'
;MQEIWKDIQGYESIYQVSNFGNVKSLQSGNHHSKIKILTPICADGRYLRVTLYKQKKPKYFPVHRLVAMAFIPNPENKPQVNHINGNKKDNRVENLEWCTSSENNLHAYKSGINKGSKPWLGKTGFQNATSIPVNQIDLSTGSVLATFGSMKEAGRLTGCSPAKIGKCCKGVFSQTHGYGWKYADV
;
A
#
# COMPACT_ATOMS: atom_id res chain seq x y z
N MET A 1 -21.35 -11.39 -19.46
CA MET A 1 -21.78 -10.27 -18.57
C MET A 1 -22.18 -9.09 -19.45
N GLN A 2 -23.29 -8.41 -19.15
CA GLN A 2 -23.74 -7.24 -19.91
C GLN A 2 -22.95 -6.00 -19.49
N GLU A 3 -22.67 -5.09 -20.41
CA GLU A 3 -22.03 -3.82 -20.11
C GLU A 3 -23.01 -2.85 -19.46
N ILE A 4 -22.66 -2.39 -18.26
CA ILE A 4 -23.46 -1.46 -17.44
C ILE A 4 -22.72 -0.14 -17.34
N TRP A 5 -23.41 0.97 -17.49
CA TRP A 5 -22.86 2.32 -17.46
C TRP A 5 -23.36 3.10 -16.25
N LYS A 6 -22.46 3.81 -15.57
CA LYS A 6 -22.78 4.71 -14.46
C LYS A 6 -22.15 6.08 -14.68
N ASP A 7 -22.79 7.12 -14.20
CA ASP A 7 -22.25 8.47 -14.24
C ASP A 7 -20.97 8.57 -13.41
N ILE A 8 -20.02 9.34 -13.89
CA ILE A 8 -18.78 9.63 -13.15
C ILE A 8 -19.08 10.74 -12.15
N GLN A 9 -18.82 10.49 -10.87
CA GLN A 9 -19.03 11.44 -9.79
C GLN A 9 -18.35 12.79 -10.07
N GLY A 10 -19.14 13.86 -9.97
CA GLY A 10 -18.72 15.22 -10.30
C GLY A 10 -18.71 15.56 -11.79
N TYR A 11 -19.12 14.62 -12.66
CA TYR A 11 -19.25 14.74 -14.11
C TYR A 11 -20.57 14.14 -14.62
N GLU A 12 -21.58 14.14 -13.79
CA GLU A 12 -22.92 13.63 -14.08
C GLU A 12 -23.46 14.26 -15.36
N SER A 13 -24.16 13.47 -16.17
CA SER A 13 -24.69 13.88 -17.49
C SER A 13 -23.65 14.32 -18.52
N ILE A 14 -22.35 14.25 -18.21
CA ILE A 14 -21.25 14.59 -19.14
C ILE A 14 -20.46 13.35 -19.53
N TYR A 15 -20.11 12.52 -18.55
CA TYR A 15 -19.32 11.30 -18.76
C TYR A 15 -19.85 10.13 -17.97
N GLN A 16 -19.75 8.94 -18.56
CA GLN A 16 -20.06 7.67 -17.91
C GLN A 16 -18.88 6.71 -18.02
N VAL A 17 -18.78 5.83 -17.02
CA VAL A 17 -17.83 4.71 -16.99
C VAL A 17 -18.60 3.40 -16.96
N SER A 18 -18.08 2.35 -17.64
CA SER A 18 -18.68 1.03 -17.63
C SER A 18 -17.98 0.07 -16.67
N ASN A 19 -18.67 -1.00 -16.31
CA ASN A 19 -18.13 -2.12 -15.55
C ASN A 19 -16.99 -2.87 -16.28
N PHE A 20 -16.79 -2.61 -17.57
CA PHE A 20 -15.69 -3.14 -18.38
C PHE A 20 -14.48 -2.20 -18.48
N GLY A 21 -14.56 -1.00 -17.88
CA GLY A 21 -13.48 -0.02 -17.92
C GLY A 21 -13.50 0.88 -19.16
N ASN A 22 -14.60 0.91 -19.89
CA ASN A 22 -14.81 1.88 -20.95
C ASN A 22 -15.32 3.20 -20.37
N VAL A 23 -14.92 4.32 -20.98
CA VAL A 23 -15.40 5.65 -20.61
C VAL A 23 -16.01 6.32 -21.83
N LYS A 24 -17.21 6.89 -21.69
CA LYS A 24 -17.87 7.61 -22.77
C LYS A 24 -18.22 9.04 -22.38
N SER A 25 -18.17 9.94 -23.38
CA SER A 25 -18.72 11.27 -23.29
C SER A 25 -20.17 11.25 -23.81
N LEU A 26 -21.07 11.88 -23.05
CA LEU A 26 -22.46 12.06 -23.41
C LEU A 26 -22.67 13.38 -24.17
N GLN A 27 -21.68 14.27 -24.13
CA GLN A 27 -21.69 15.57 -24.79
C GLN A 27 -20.58 15.59 -25.85
N SER A 28 -20.95 15.70 -27.11
CA SER A 28 -20.01 15.99 -28.20
C SER A 28 -20.15 17.48 -28.57
N GLY A 29 -19.05 18.23 -28.47
CA GLY A 29 -19.03 19.64 -28.92
C GLY A 29 -19.31 19.73 -30.42
N ASN A 30 -20.26 20.59 -30.82
CA ASN A 30 -20.82 20.89 -32.12
C ASN A 30 -22.01 20.04 -32.54
N HIS A 31 -23.21 20.62 -32.35
CA HIS A 31 -24.52 20.41 -33.00
C HIS A 31 -25.05 19.00 -33.34
N HIS A 32 -24.28 17.93 -33.18
CA HIS A 32 -24.76 16.55 -33.26
C HIS A 32 -24.22 15.78 -32.06
N SER A 33 -25.08 15.60 -31.06
CA SER A 33 -24.81 14.82 -29.81
C SER A 33 -24.51 13.36 -30.12
N LYS A 34 -23.28 13.02 -30.52
CA LYS A 34 -22.84 11.63 -30.65
C LYS A 34 -22.12 11.22 -29.41
N ILE A 35 -22.65 10.23 -28.71
CA ILE A 35 -21.94 9.52 -27.65
C ILE A 35 -20.59 9.07 -28.21
N LYS A 36 -19.51 9.43 -27.51
CA LYS A 36 -18.16 9.07 -27.93
C LYS A 36 -17.46 8.25 -26.85
N ILE A 37 -17.00 7.06 -27.21
CA ILE A 37 -16.07 6.30 -26.35
C ILE A 37 -14.71 6.99 -26.37
N LEU A 38 -14.17 7.27 -25.19
CA LEU A 38 -12.86 7.88 -25.03
C LEU A 38 -11.77 6.82 -25.17
N THR A 39 -10.72 7.13 -25.90
CA THR A 39 -9.54 6.27 -26.00
C THR A 39 -8.63 6.53 -24.79
N PRO A 40 -8.41 5.55 -23.90
CA PRO A 40 -7.49 5.72 -22.78
C PRO A 40 -6.04 5.80 -23.24
N ILE A 41 -5.25 6.65 -22.58
CA ILE A 41 -3.82 6.81 -22.82
C ILE A 41 -3.02 6.16 -21.69
N CYS A 42 -1.95 5.46 -22.04
CA CYS A 42 -0.99 4.87 -21.11
C CYS A 42 0.34 5.63 -21.17
N ALA A 43 0.39 6.83 -20.58
CA ALA A 43 1.54 7.72 -20.71
C ALA A 43 2.80 7.22 -19.97
N ASP A 44 2.64 6.48 -18.87
CA ASP A 44 3.74 5.97 -18.03
C ASP A 44 3.97 4.45 -18.16
N GLY A 45 3.35 3.83 -19.15
CA GLY A 45 3.42 2.38 -19.37
C GLY A 45 2.70 1.54 -18.30
N ARG A 46 2.09 2.15 -17.28
CA ARG A 46 1.50 1.44 -16.13
C ARG A 46 -0.01 1.40 -16.13
N TYR A 47 -0.65 2.58 -16.13
CA TYR A 47 -2.10 2.70 -15.94
C TYR A 47 -2.76 3.40 -17.12
N LEU A 48 -3.91 2.89 -17.53
CA LEU A 48 -4.77 3.56 -18.48
C LEU A 48 -5.44 4.77 -17.83
N ARG A 49 -5.37 5.93 -18.49
CA ARG A 49 -5.94 7.20 -18.04
C ARG A 49 -6.81 7.80 -19.12
N VAL A 50 -7.83 8.53 -18.72
CA VAL A 50 -8.67 9.37 -19.60
C VAL A 50 -8.59 10.82 -19.17
N THR A 51 -8.76 11.72 -20.12
CA THR A 51 -8.89 13.16 -19.85
C THR A 51 -10.36 13.53 -19.88
N LEU A 52 -10.88 14.03 -18.77
CA LEU A 52 -12.22 14.56 -18.66
C LEU A 52 -12.17 16.09 -18.60
N TYR A 53 -13.09 16.74 -19.27
CA TYR A 53 -13.20 18.20 -19.29
C TYR A 53 -14.42 18.65 -18.53
N LYS A 54 -14.25 19.63 -17.64
CA LYS A 54 -15.34 20.36 -17.00
C LYS A 54 -15.01 21.85 -17.07
N GLN A 55 -15.94 22.66 -17.59
CA GLN A 55 -15.74 24.10 -17.78
C GLN A 55 -14.44 24.42 -18.58
N LYS A 56 -14.19 23.66 -19.65
CA LYS A 56 -12.98 23.75 -20.51
C LYS A 56 -11.65 23.42 -19.80
N LYS A 57 -11.68 22.98 -18.53
CA LYS A 57 -10.49 22.58 -17.78
C LYS A 57 -10.31 21.06 -17.85
N PRO A 58 -9.15 20.55 -18.35
CA PRO A 58 -8.86 19.12 -18.38
C PRO A 58 -8.44 18.60 -17.02
N LYS A 59 -8.86 17.38 -16.71
CA LYS A 59 -8.37 16.61 -15.56
C LYS A 59 -8.14 15.16 -15.96
N TYR A 60 -7.02 14.58 -15.52
CA TYR A 60 -6.63 13.22 -15.84
C TYR A 60 -7.11 12.26 -14.75
N PHE A 61 -7.75 11.17 -15.16
CA PHE A 61 -8.24 10.16 -14.24
C PHE A 61 -7.76 8.77 -14.65
N PRO A 62 -7.18 8.00 -13.72
CA PRO A 62 -6.93 6.57 -13.94
C PRO A 62 -8.27 5.84 -14.11
N VAL A 63 -8.40 5.03 -15.16
CA VAL A 63 -9.66 4.33 -15.48
C VAL A 63 -10.09 3.39 -14.36
N HIS A 64 -9.14 2.59 -13.78
CA HIS A 64 -9.45 1.69 -12.67
C HIS A 64 -10.08 2.41 -11.47
N ARG A 65 -9.66 3.64 -11.18
CA ARG A 65 -10.26 4.42 -10.09
C ARG A 65 -11.68 4.88 -10.40
N LEU A 66 -11.96 5.27 -11.65
CA LEU A 66 -13.32 5.61 -12.08
C LEU A 66 -14.26 4.42 -11.96
N VAL A 67 -13.80 3.23 -12.39
CA VAL A 67 -14.59 1.99 -12.26
C VAL A 67 -14.82 1.65 -10.79
N ALA A 68 -13.76 1.65 -9.97
CA ALA A 68 -13.88 1.32 -8.55
C ALA A 68 -14.84 2.28 -7.83
N MET A 69 -14.73 3.59 -8.05
CA MET A 69 -15.62 4.60 -7.45
C MET A 69 -17.09 4.42 -7.88
N ALA A 70 -17.34 4.00 -9.12
CA ALA A 70 -18.69 3.85 -9.64
C ALA A 70 -19.35 2.52 -9.24
N PHE A 71 -18.59 1.44 -9.11
CA PHE A 71 -19.14 0.08 -9.02
C PHE A 71 -18.82 -0.68 -7.74
N ILE A 72 -17.73 -0.33 -7.03
CA ILE A 72 -17.27 -1.10 -5.87
C ILE A 72 -17.48 -0.28 -4.59
N PRO A 73 -18.33 -0.74 -3.66
CA PRO A 73 -18.49 -0.10 -2.36
C PRO A 73 -17.16 -0.01 -1.60
N ASN A 74 -16.92 1.11 -0.90
CA ASN A 74 -15.72 1.32 -0.09
C ASN A 74 -16.09 1.83 1.31
N PRO A 75 -16.76 1.01 2.15
CA PRO A 75 -17.21 1.46 3.47
C PRO A 75 -16.05 1.75 4.42
N GLU A 76 -14.90 1.10 4.23
CA GLU A 76 -13.69 1.30 5.03
C GLU A 76 -12.81 2.47 4.54
N ASN A 77 -13.22 3.20 3.51
CA ASN A 77 -12.46 4.29 2.90
C ASN A 77 -11.01 3.92 2.54
N LYS A 78 -10.80 2.70 2.02
CA LYS A 78 -9.48 2.22 1.60
C LYS A 78 -8.93 3.12 0.48
N PRO A 79 -7.64 3.55 0.56
CA PRO A 79 -7.11 4.60 -0.31
C PRO A 79 -6.68 4.13 -1.70
N GLN A 80 -6.44 2.84 -1.89
CA GLN A 80 -5.90 2.27 -3.13
C GLN A 80 -6.89 1.34 -3.82
N VAL A 81 -6.70 1.21 -5.14
CA VAL A 81 -7.37 0.20 -5.96
C VAL A 81 -6.31 -0.76 -6.49
N ASN A 82 -6.47 -2.04 -6.21
CA ASN A 82 -5.61 -3.12 -6.68
C ASN A 82 -6.23 -3.79 -7.92
N HIS A 83 -5.36 -4.31 -8.81
CA HIS A 83 -5.74 -5.21 -9.89
C HIS A 83 -5.47 -6.65 -9.44
N ILE A 84 -6.52 -7.43 -9.23
CA ILE A 84 -6.47 -8.78 -8.65
C ILE A 84 -5.55 -9.71 -9.46
N ASN A 85 -5.60 -9.64 -10.79
CA ASN A 85 -4.75 -10.43 -11.68
C ASN A 85 -3.37 -9.79 -11.95
N GLY A 86 -3.06 -8.62 -11.34
CA GLY A 86 -1.83 -7.87 -11.53
C GLY A 86 -1.72 -7.13 -12.88
N ASN A 87 -2.65 -7.31 -13.81
CA ASN A 87 -2.66 -6.62 -15.09
C ASN A 87 -3.27 -5.22 -14.97
N LYS A 88 -2.43 -4.20 -14.93
CA LYS A 88 -2.83 -2.79 -14.76
C LYS A 88 -3.63 -2.20 -15.94
N LYS A 89 -3.78 -2.94 -17.02
CA LYS A 89 -4.59 -2.54 -18.18
C LYS A 89 -5.98 -3.18 -18.17
N ASP A 90 -6.21 -4.19 -17.34
CA ASP A 90 -7.51 -4.85 -17.20
C ASP A 90 -8.35 -4.16 -16.11
N ASN A 91 -9.15 -3.19 -16.53
CA ASN A 91 -9.94 -2.34 -15.64
C ASN A 91 -11.39 -2.82 -15.48
N ARG A 92 -11.70 -4.08 -15.77
CA ARG A 92 -13.01 -4.66 -15.49
C ARG A 92 -13.27 -4.69 -13.99
N VAL A 93 -14.52 -4.41 -13.59
CA VAL A 93 -14.91 -4.33 -12.17
C VAL A 93 -14.57 -5.59 -11.38
N GLU A 94 -14.72 -6.77 -12.01
CA GLU A 94 -14.40 -8.07 -11.41
C GLU A 94 -12.92 -8.27 -11.08
N ASN A 95 -12.04 -7.49 -11.70
CA ASN A 95 -10.59 -7.51 -11.50
C ASN A 95 -10.08 -6.40 -10.56
N LEU A 96 -10.97 -5.61 -9.96
CA LEU A 96 -10.60 -4.48 -9.12
C LEU A 96 -11.11 -4.65 -7.70
N GLU A 97 -10.32 -4.22 -6.73
CA GLU A 97 -10.70 -4.19 -5.33
C GLU A 97 -10.13 -2.96 -4.63
N TRP A 98 -10.84 -2.44 -3.62
CA TRP A 98 -10.28 -1.43 -2.73
C TRP A 98 -9.34 -2.09 -1.72
N CYS A 99 -8.18 -1.49 -1.50
CA CYS A 99 -7.18 -2.01 -0.59
C CYS A 99 -6.41 -0.91 0.14
N THR A 100 -5.78 -1.30 1.25
CA THR A 100 -4.74 -0.51 1.91
C THR A 100 -3.39 -0.71 1.22
N SER A 101 -2.41 0.14 1.52
CA SER A 101 -1.04 -0.03 1.02
C SER A 101 -0.41 -1.36 1.47
N SER A 102 -0.72 -1.82 2.69
CA SER A 102 -0.20 -3.08 3.22
C SER A 102 -0.79 -4.28 2.49
N GLU A 103 -2.12 -4.29 2.26
CA GLU A 103 -2.81 -5.34 1.50
C GLU A 103 -2.28 -5.41 0.05
N ASN A 104 -2.11 -4.25 -0.60
CA ASN A 104 -1.60 -4.17 -1.96
C ASN A 104 -0.15 -4.71 -2.08
N ASN A 105 0.72 -4.33 -1.14
CA ASN A 105 2.08 -4.84 -1.09
C ASN A 105 2.13 -6.35 -0.85
N LEU A 106 1.27 -6.85 0.05
CA LEU A 106 1.17 -8.28 0.33
C LEU A 106 0.67 -9.06 -0.90
N HIS A 107 -0.34 -8.54 -1.60
CA HIS A 107 -0.84 -9.10 -2.84
C HIS A 107 0.26 -9.17 -3.91
N ALA A 108 0.97 -8.06 -4.16
CA ALA A 108 2.07 -8.00 -5.12
C ALA A 108 3.20 -8.99 -4.81
N TYR A 109 3.46 -9.25 -3.52
CA TYR A 109 4.42 -10.26 -3.09
C TYR A 109 3.92 -11.68 -3.35
N LYS A 110 2.69 -12.02 -2.91
CA LYS A 110 2.09 -13.35 -3.09
C LYS A 110 1.93 -13.72 -4.56
N SER A 111 1.59 -12.75 -5.40
CA SER A 111 1.42 -12.94 -6.85
C SER A 111 2.74 -12.98 -7.63
N GLY A 112 3.91 -12.85 -6.96
CA GLY A 112 5.22 -12.84 -7.60
C GLY A 112 5.49 -11.63 -8.51
N ILE A 113 4.61 -10.63 -8.50
CA ILE A 113 4.74 -9.39 -9.29
C ILE A 113 5.91 -8.57 -8.75
N ASN A 114 6.09 -8.55 -7.44
CA ASN A 114 7.19 -7.87 -6.78
C ASN A 114 8.24 -8.88 -6.33
N LYS A 115 9.27 -9.09 -7.15
CA LYS A 115 10.42 -9.97 -6.85
C LYS A 115 11.45 -9.31 -5.92
N GLY A 116 11.25 -8.04 -5.56
CA GLY A 116 12.09 -7.27 -4.64
C GLY A 116 11.90 -7.69 -3.18
N SER A 117 12.16 -6.83 -2.26
CA SER A 117 12.13 -7.07 -0.81
C SER A 117 10.88 -7.83 -0.35
N LYS A 118 11.05 -8.88 0.46
CA LYS A 118 9.95 -9.54 1.18
C LYS A 118 9.16 -8.48 1.95
N PRO A 119 7.81 -8.44 1.83
CA PRO A 119 7.03 -7.51 2.62
C PRO A 119 7.27 -7.82 4.11
N TRP A 120 7.33 -6.75 4.91
CA TRP A 120 7.38 -6.89 6.35
C TRP A 120 6.03 -7.45 6.85
N LEU A 121 5.99 -8.76 7.06
CA LEU A 121 4.79 -9.52 7.44
C LEU A 121 4.57 -9.53 8.96
N GLY A 122 4.87 -8.44 9.65
CA GLY A 122 4.73 -8.39 11.10
C GLY A 122 5.75 -9.24 11.86
N LYS A 123 6.79 -9.75 11.18
CA LYS A 123 7.88 -10.44 11.83
C LYS A 123 8.64 -9.46 12.71
N THR A 124 8.60 -9.66 14.01
CA THR A 124 9.31 -8.85 15.00
C THR A 124 10.32 -9.73 15.74
N GLY A 125 11.39 -9.14 16.20
CA GLY A 125 12.37 -9.83 17.02
C GLY A 125 13.03 -11.02 16.32
N PHE A 126 12.98 -12.19 16.91
CA PHE A 126 13.61 -13.43 16.41
C PHE A 126 13.15 -13.90 15.02
N GLN A 127 11.96 -13.48 14.57
CA GLN A 127 11.42 -13.87 13.28
C GLN A 127 12.01 -13.07 12.09
N ASN A 128 12.78 -12.03 12.36
CA ASN A 128 13.41 -11.22 11.34
C ASN A 128 14.87 -11.65 11.16
N ALA A 129 15.20 -12.21 10.00
CA ALA A 129 16.54 -12.73 9.70
C ALA A 129 17.70 -11.71 9.83
N THR A 130 17.39 -10.41 9.85
CA THR A 130 18.38 -9.33 10.02
C THR A 130 18.42 -8.79 11.45
N SER A 131 17.58 -9.28 12.35
CA SER A 131 17.56 -8.84 13.73
C SER A 131 18.69 -9.49 14.52
N ILE A 132 19.36 -8.70 15.34
CA ILE A 132 20.38 -9.19 16.28
C ILE A 132 19.70 -9.24 17.65
N PRO A 133 19.54 -10.45 18.24
CA PRO A 133 18.96 -10.59 19.57
C PRO A 133 19.82 -9.93 20.64
N VAL A 134 19.18 -9.46 21.72
CA VAL A 134 19.85 -8.80 22.83
C VAL A 134 19.33 -9.28 24.18
N ASN A 135 20.23 -9.41 25.17
CA ASN A 135 19.94 -9.74 26.53
C ASN A 135 19.95 -8.49 27.40
N GLN A 136 18.94 -8.36 28.25
CA GLN A 136 18.89 -7.42 29.36
C GLN A 136 19.57 -8.03 30.56
N ILE A 137 20.51 -7.33 31.15
CA ILE A 137 21.38 -7.83 32.23
C ILE A 137 21.13 -7.05 33.50
N ASP A 138 20.95 -7.75 34.59
CA ASP A 138 21.00 -7.17 35.94
C ASP A 138 22.44 -6.76 36.29
N LEU A 139 22.62 -5.50 36.62
CA LEU A 139 23.97 -4.95 36.89
C LEU A 139 24.57 -5.44 38.24
N SER A 140 23.73 -5.86 39.18
CA SER A 140 24.16 -6.31 40.51
C SER A 140 24.59 -7.77 40.48
N THR A 141 23.88 -8.60 39.72
CA THR A 141 24.11 -10.05 39.68
C THR A 141 24.82 -10.53 38.42
N GLY A 142 24.80 -9.69 37.35
CA GLY A 142 25.28 -10.08 36.02
C GLY A 142 24.36 -11.07 35.29
N SER A 143 23.21 -11.41 35.88
CA SER A 143 22.28 -12.40 35.29
C SER A 143 21.41 -11.82 34.17
N VAL A 144 20.99 -12.69 33.24
CA VAL A 144 20.08 -12.32 32.18
C VAL A 144 18.65 -12.25 32.72
N LEU A 145 18.04 -11.06 32.66
CA LEU A 145 16.65 -10.82 33.06
C LEU A 145 15.67 -11.18 31.98
N ALA A 146 16.01 -10.85 30.74
CA ALA A 146 15.14 -11.11 29.57
C ALA A 146 15.97 -11.12 28.27
N THR A 147 15.50 -11.88 27.30
CA THR A 147 16.07 -11.93 25.94
C THR A 147 15.03 -11.40 24.94
N PHE A 148 15.46 -10.48 24.08
CA PHE A 148 14.63 -9.87 23.05
C PHE A 148 15.20 -10.20 21.68
N GLY A 149 14.32 -10.46 20.68
CA GLY A 149 14.74 -10.79 19.34
C GLY A 149 15.33 -9.61 18.55
N SER A 150 15.28 -8.39 19.08
CA SER A 150 15.92 -7.21 18.50
C SER A 150 16.02 -6.06 19.49
N MET A 151 16.95 -5.13 19.23
CA MET A 151 17.07 -3.87 20.01
C MET A 151 15.78 -3.02 19.90
N LYS A 152 15.05 -3.07 18.79
CA LYS A 152 13.77 -2.35 18.62
C LYS A 152 12.68 -2.93 19.50
N GLU A 153 12.61 -4.25 19.59
CA GLU A 153 11.66 -4.96 20.46
C GLU A 153 11.95 -4.68 21.93
N ALA A 154 13.22 -4.82 22.32
CA ALA A 154 13.68 -4.47 23.65
C ALA A 154 13.31 -3.01 24.02
N GLY A 155 13.57 -2.07 23.13
CA GLY A 155 13.24 -0.68 23.34
C GLY A 155 11.74 -0.43 23.54
N ARG A 156 10.89 -1.09 22.73
CA ARG A 156 9.43 -0.99 22.85
C ARG A 156 8.90 -1.54 24.17
N LEU A 157 9.46 -2.64 24.66
CA LEU A 157 8.98 -3.34 25.85
C LEU A 157 9.56 -2.76 27.16
N THR A 158 10.76 -2.17 27.11
CA THR A 158 11.44 -1.66 28.30
C THR A 158 11.49 -0.12 28.39
N GLY A 159 11.02 0.59 27.36
CA GLY A 159 11.13 2.04 27.27
C GLY A 159 12.54 2.56 26.93
N CYS A 160 13.53 1.66 26.76
CA CYS A 160 14.90 2.02 26.45
C CYS A 160 15.05 2.45 24.98
N SER A 161 15.89 3.44 24.69
CA SER A 161 16.23 3.78 23.32
C SER A 161 17.01 2.63 22.65
N PRO A 162 16.56 2.11 21.47
CA PRO A 162 17.29 1.05 20.74
C PRO A 162 18.74 1.43 20.41
N ALA A 163 18.99 2.71 20.14
CA ALA A 163 20.33 3.22 19.87
C ALA A 163 21.24 3.15 21.12
N LYS A 164 20.68 3.43 22.31
CA LYS A 164 21.43 3.31 23.57
C LYS A 164 21.69 1.85 23.91
N ILE A 165 20.71 0.96 23.71
CA ILE A 165 20.88 -0.49 23.85
C ILE A 165 22.05 -0.97 22.97
N GLY A 166 22.08 -0.58 21.70
CA GLY A 166 23.17 -0.93 20.79
C GLY A 166 24.54 -0.40 21.23
N LYS A 167 24.61 0.78 21.85
CA LYS A 167 25.86 1.32 22.43
C LYS A 167 26.31 0.53 23.65
N CYS A 168 25.40 0.05 24.50
CA CYS A 168 25.72 -0.83 25.60
C CYS A 168 26.25 -2.17 25.08
N CYS A 169 25.59 -2.80 24.11
CA CYS A 169 26.04 -4.06 23.51
C CYS A 169 27.46 -3.96 22.89
N LYS A 170 27.84 -2.78 22.42
CA LYS A 170 29.18 -2.49 21.87
C LYS A 170 30.20 -2.04 22.92
N GLY A 171 29.82 -2.01 24.20
CA GLY A 171 30.70 -1.55 25.29
C GLY A 171 30.96 -0.05 25.34
N VAL A 172 30.24 0.77 24.53
CA VAL A 172 30.37 2.25 24.55
C VAL A 172 29.70 2.84 25.79
N PHE A 173 28.60 2.25 26.25
CA PHE A 173 27.94 2.59 27.49
C PHE A 173 27.93 1.35 28.42
N SER A 174 28.11 1.57 29.74
CA SER A 174 28.00 0.51 30.71
C SER A 174 26.57 0.05 30.95
N GLN A 175 25.60 1.01 30.81
CA GLN A 175 24.20 0.74 31.07
C GLN A 175 23.26 1.73 30.35
N THR A 176 21.97 1.36 30.29
CA THR A 176 20.87 2.30 29.98
C THR A 176 19.62 1.91 30.75
N HIS A 177 18.94 2.86 31.37
CA HIS A 177 17.75 2.67 32.24
C HIS A 177 17.97 1.70 33.38
N GLY A 178 19.19 1.70 33.97
CA GLY A 178 19.53 0.82 35.09
C GLY A 178 19.87 -0.62 34.72
N TYR A 179 19.95 -0.96 33.42
CA TYR A 179 20.24 -2.31 32.92
C TYR A 179 21.47 -2.32 32.04
N GLY A 180 22.25 -3.39 32.14
CA GLY A 180 23.28 -3.78 31.20
C GLY A 180 22.64 -4.42 29.95
N TRP A 181 23.34 -4.39 28.82
CA TRP A 181 22.86 -5.00 27.58
C TRP A 181 24.00 -5.67 26.84
N LYS A 182 23.77 -6.89 26.38
CA LYS A 182 24.71 -7.66 25.55
C LYS A 182 24.00 -8.28 24.37
N TYR A 183 24.72 -8.56 23.30
CA TYR A 183 24.18 -9.41 22.24
C TYR A 183 23.90 -10.80 22.84
N ALA A 184 22.78 -11.40 22.48
CA ALA A 184 22.51 -12.78 22.84
C ALA A 184 23.33 -13.69 21.92
N ASP A 185 23.99 -14.68 22.52
CA ASP A 185 24.63 -15.77 21.78
C ASP A 185 23.52 -16.59 21.11
N VAL A 186 23.60 -16.78 19.78
CA VAL A 186 22.63 -17.52 18.96
C VAL A 186 23.29 -18.81 18.49
#